data_3738156f65a0207f749cadbae2fb80f4
#
_entry.id   3738156f65a0207f749cadbae2fb80f4
#
_cell.length_a   1.000
_cell.length_b   1.000
_cell.length_c   1.000
_cell.angle_alpha   90.00
_cell.angle_beta   90.00
_cell.angle_gamma   90.00
#
_symmetry.space_group_name_H-M   'P 1'
#
loop_
_entity.id
_entity.type
_entity.pdbx_description
1 polymer ?
#
loop_
_entity_poly.entity_id
_entity_poly.type
_entity_poly.pdbx_seq_one_letter_code
_entity_poly.pdbx_strand_id
1 'polypeptide(L)'
;MSETLTVAPRKEFHTLFDVPLVLDLDTLAEIGAHVGIIGLPYGAPYSMEDVTNDQSNAPTAIRRSWQRALRAIERWDFDLGGPLLDGRDIRIVDCGDVPGDPYEPMKHYRLAEEAARKIISSGAQIISLGGDHGV
;
A
#
# COMPACT_ATOMS: atom_id res chain seq x y z
N MET A 1 -9.47 21.78 -5.52
CA MET A 1 -9.56 20.31 -5.63
C MET A 1 -8.22 19.73 -5.21
N SER A 2 -8.24 18.81 -4.27
CA SER A 2 -7.03 18.06 -3.91
C SER A 2 -6.71 17.08 -5.04
N GLU A 3 -5.44 17.04 -5.44
CA GLU A 3 -4.95 16.04 -6.39
C GLU A 3 -5.09 14.65 -5.77
N THR A 4 -5.65 13.70 -6.51
CA THR A 4 -5.72 12.31 -6.06
C THR A 4 -4.30 11.73 -6.05
N LEU A 5 -3.78 11.45 -4.86
CA LEU A 5 -2.41 10.95 -4.69
C LEU A 5 -2.28 9.45 -4.90
N THR A 6 -3.39 8.74 -4.76
CA THR A 6 -3.40 7.29 -4.87
C THR A 6 -4.53 6.82 -5.78
N VAL A 7 -4.32 5.69 -6.42
CA VAL A 7 -5.26 5.08 -7.36
C VAL A 7 -5.36 3.57 -7.11
N ALA A 8 -6.50 3.00 -7.46
CA ALA A 8 -6.63 1.57 -7.65
C ALA A 8 -6.13 1.24 -9.07
N PRO A 9 -5.04 0.51 -9.24
CA PRO A 9 -4.38 0.36 -10.54
C PRO A 9 -5.17 -0.48 -11.55
N ARG A 10 -6.19 -1.20 -11.10
CA ARG A 10 -6.98 -2.10 -11.95
C ARG A 10 -8.44 -2.15 -11.50
N LYS A 11 -9.33 -2.52 -12.44
CA LYS A 11 -10.76 -2.67 -12.17
C LYS A 11 -11.06 -3.73 -11.09
N GLU A 12 -10.27 -4.80 -11.04
CA GLU A 12 -10.34 -5.84 -10.01
C GLU A 12 -9.17 -5.66 -9.04
N PHE A 13 -9.21 -4.59 -8.29
CA PHE A 13 -8.20 -4.30 -7.27
C PHE A 13 -8.54 -5.04 -5.98
N HIS A 14 -7.58 -5.84 -5.51
CA HIS A 14 -7.66 -6.51 -4.22
C HIS A 14 -6.80 -5.76 -3.21
N THR A 15 -7.39 -5.44 -2.07
CA THR A 15 -6.65 -4.88 -0.95
C THR A 15 -5.85 -5.96 -0.23
N LEU A 16 -4.79 -5.56 0.45
CA LEU A 16 -4.08 -6.47 1.34
C LEU A 16 -5.00 -6.81 2.54
N PHE A 17 -5.10 -8.08 2.90
CA PHE A 17 -5.93 -8.57 4.02
C PHE A 17 -7.43 -8.28 3.89
N ASP A 18 -7.94 -8.03 2.71
CA ASP A 18 -9.35 -7.66 2.48
C ASP A 18 -9.82 -6.45 3.31
N VAL A 19 -8.90 -5.59 3.70
CA VAL A 19 -9.24 -4.36 4.43
C VAL A 19 -9.91 -3.34 3.51
N PRO A 20 -10.63 -2.34 4.05
CA PRO A 20 -11.24 -1.30 3.24
C PRO A 20 -10.23 -0.52 2.39
N LEU A 21 -10.62 -0.19 1.15
CA LEU A 21 -9.85 0.69 0.26
C LEU A 21 -10.22 2.15 0.54
N VAL A 22 -9.24 2.98 0.85
CA VAL A 22 -9.40 4.40 1.10
C VAL A 22 -8.43 5.20 0.24
N LEU A 23 -8.91 5.72 -0.87
CA LEU A 23 -8.09 6.51 -1.81
C LEU A 23 -7.99 7.99 -1.43
N ASP A 24 -8.95 8.51 -0.69
CA ASP A 24 -8.89 9.88 -0.18
C ASP A 24 -8.16 9.91 1.17
N LEU A 25 -6.88 10.22 1.13
CA LEU A 25 -6.01 10.24 2.31
C LEU A 25 -6.41 11.32 3.33
N ASP A 26 -7.15 12.33 2.92
CA ASP A 26 -7.62 13.38 3.82
C ASP A 26 -8.72 12.89 4.77
N THR A 27 -9.34 11.76 4.48
CA THR A 27 -10.37 11.14 5.34
C THR A 27 -9.82 10.22 6.42
N LEU A 28 -8.52 9.89 6.39
CA LEU A 28 -7.93 8.89 7.29
C LEU A 28 -8.08 9.22 8.78
N ALA A 29 -7.92 10.49 9.14
CA ALA A 29 -8.08 10.93 10.53
C ALA A 29 -9.53 10.77 11.01
N GLU A 30 -10.51 11.12 10.16
CA GLU A 30 -11.93 10.96 10.45
C GLU A 30 -12.35 9.49 10.58
N ILE A 31 -11.82 8.65 9.70
CA ILE A 31 -12.01 7.19 9.76
C ILE A 31 -11.40 6.60 11.03
N GLY A 32 -10.38 7.24 11.59
CA GLY A 32 -9.62 6.72 12.72
C GLY A 32 -8.74 5.55 12.33
N ALA A 33 -8.11 5.61 11.14
CA ALA A 33 -7.19 4.58 10.68
C ALA A 33 -5.97 4.50 11.60
N HIS A 34 -5.62 3.27 12.02
CA HIS A 34 -4.43 3.00 12.81
C HIS A 34 -3.24 2.60 11.94
N VAL A 35 -3.52 1.98 10.79
CA VAL A 35 -2.52 1.54 9.82
C VAL A 35 -3.01 1.85 8.41
N GLY A 36 -2.17 2.53 7.64
CA GLY A 36 -2.38 2.77 6.21
C GLY A 36 -1.37 1.99 5.38
N ILE A 37 -1.85 1.14 4.50
CA ILE A 37 -1.04 0.38 3.55
C ILE A 37 -0.99 1.15 2.24
N ILE A 38 0.21 1.36 1.70
CA ILE A 38 0.39 2.08 0.44
C ILE A 38 1.34 1.33 -0.48
N GLY A 39 0.98 1.23 -1.75
CA GLY A 39 1.84 0.67 -2.78
C GLY A 39 2.68 1.74 -3.45
N LEU A 40 3.95 1.44 -3.65
CA LEU A 40 4.91 2.28 -4.35
C LEU A 40 5.48 1.48 -5.53
N PRO A 41 4.69 1.33 -6.62
CA PRO A 41 5.02 0.43 -7.72
C PRO A 41 6.05 1.05 -8.67
N TYR A 42 7.18 1.48 -8.14
CA TYR A 42 8.26 2.07 -8.91
C TYR A 42 9.42 1.09 -9.07
N GLY A 43 9.95 1.02 -10.25
CA GLY A 43 11.18 0.30 -10.57
C GLY A 43 11.94 1.02 -11.68
N ALA A 44 13.20 1.40 -11.41
CA ALA A 44 14.05 1.97 -12.43
C ALA A 44 14.53 0.86 -13.39
N PRO A 45 14.32 0.98 -14.70
CA PRO A 45 14.84 -0.02 -15.64
C PRO A 45 16.37 0.03 -15.66
N TYR A 46 17.00 -1.13 -15.59
CA TYR A 46 18.46 -1.24 -15.73
C TYR A 46 18.93 -1.09 -17.19
N SER A 47 18.00 -1.30 -18.13
CA SER A 47 18.27 -1.16 -19.57
C SER A 47 16.99 -0.78 -20.30
N MET A 48 17.10 -0.36 -21.56
CA MET A 48 15.94 -0.06 -22.41
C MET A 48 15.07 -1.30 -22.68
N GLU A 49 15.63 -2.50 -22.53
CA GLU A 49 14.91 -3.76 -22.70
C GLU A 49 14.09 -4.12 -21.46
N ASP A 50 14.43 -3.57 -20.30
CA ASP A 50 13.79 -3.83 -19.01
C ASP A 50 12.76 -2.77 -18.61
N VAL A 51 12.18 -2.04 -19.57
CA VAL A 51 11.20 -0.96 -19.30
C VAL A 51 9.97 -1.47 -18.55
N THR A 52 9.65 -2.75 -18.68
CA THR A 52 8.59 -3.41 -17.91
C THR A 52 9.21 -4.41 -16.95
N ASN A 53 9.84 -3.93 -15.90
CA ASN A 53 10.36 -4.83 -14.87
C ASN A 53 9.26 -5.26 -13.88
N ASP A 54 9.47 -6.39 -13.23
CA ASP A 54 8.52 -6.94 -12.28
C ASP A 54 8.39 -6.12 -11.00
N GLN A 55 9.30 -5.21 -10.73
CA GLN A 55 9.30 -4.37 -9.53
C GLN A 55 8.07 -3.45 -9.49
N SER A 56 7.64 -2.94 -10.64
CA SER A 56 6.42 -2.13 -10.74
C SER A 56 5.14 -2.92 -10.46
N ASN A 57 5.20 -4.24 -10.53
CA ASN A 57 4.09 -5.13 -10.20
C ASN A 57 4.12 -5.66 -8.76
N ALA A 58 5.16 -5.38 -8.02
CA ALA A 58 5.37 -5.95 -6.68
C ALA A 58 4.21 -5.66 -5.72
N PRO A 59 3.68 -4.45 -5.58
CA PRO A 59 2.55 -4.20 -4.69
C PRO A 59 1.31 -5.02 -5.06
N THR A 60 1.00 -5.13 -6.35
CA THR A 60 -0.10 -5.97 -6.84
C THR A 60 0.12 -7.44 -6.53
N ALA A 61 1.33 -7.94 -6.75
CA ALA A 61 1.68 -9.33 -6.48
C ALA A 61 1.59 -9.66 -4.99
N ILE A 62 2.06 -8.77 -4.12
CA ILE A 62 1.96 -8.91 -2.67
C ILE A 62 0.50 -8.98 -2.23
N ARG A 63 -0.33 -8.08 -2.71
CA ARG A 63 -1.76 -8.09 -2.40
C ARG A 63 -2.47 -9.35 -2.88
N ARG A 64 -2.11 -9.87 -4.05
CA ARG A 64 -2.67 -11.13 -4.57
C ARG A 64 -2.21 -12.35 -3.81
N SER A 65 -0.98 -12.36 -3.31
CA SER A 65 -0.44 -13.51 -2.56
C SER A 65 -1.23 -13.80 -1.29
N TRP A 66 -1.80 -12.77 -0.69
CA TRP A 66 -2.66 -12.86 0.48
C TRP A 66 -3.89 -13.76 0.27
N GLN A 67 -4.44 -13.81 -0.93
CA GLN A 67 -5.61 -14.64 -1.22
C GLN A 67 -5.37 -16.13 -0.99
N ARG A 68 -4.11 -16.56 -1.08
CA ARG A 68 -3.72 -17.95 -0.78
C ARG A 68 -3.64 -18.23 0.72
N ALA A 69 -3.49 -17.20 1.52
CA ALA A 69 -3.36 -17.25 2.97
C ALA A 69 -4.64 -16.79 3.68
N LEU A 70 -5.81 -17.00 3.03
CA LEU A 70 -7.12 -16.62 3.56
C LEU A 70 -7.23 -16.96 5.05
N ARG A 71 -7.56 -15.95 5.87
CA ARG A 71 -7.70 -16.01 7.32
C ARG A 71 -6.39 -16.09 8.12
N ALA A 72 -5.23 -15.77 7.54
CA ALA A 72 -3.98 -15.79 8.32
C ALA A 72 -4.00 -14.79 9.48
N ILE A 73 -4.70 -13.67 9.35
CA ILE A 73 -4.87 -12.69 10.43
C ILE A 73 -5.71 -13.27 11.59
N GLU A 74 -6.70 -14.10 11.28
CA GLU A 74 -7.60 -14.70 12.24
C GLU A 74 -7.06 -16.01 12.84
N ARG A 75 -5.99 -16.57 12.23
CA ARG A 75 -5.39 -17.80 12.72
C ARG A 75 -4.56 -17.56 13.95
N TRP A 76 -4.49 -18.58 14.78
CA TRP A 76 -3.57 -18.60 15.90
C TRP A 76 -2.13 -18.57 15.39
N ASP A 77 -1.39 -17.59 15.83
CA ASP A 77 0.06 -17.47 15.60
C ASP A 77 0.78 -17.90 16.88
N PHE A 78 1.63 -18.91 16.77
CA PHE A 78 2.31 -19.48 17.94
C PHE A 78 3.41 -18.56 18.48
N ASP A 79 4.00 -17.72 17.64
CA ASP A 79 5.02 -16.76 18.07
C ASP A 79 4.38 -15.59 18.83
N LEU A 80 3.18 -15.19 18.42
CA LEU A 80 2.41 -14.14 19.09
C LEU A 80 1.55 -14.65 20.26
N GLY A 81 1.31 -15.96 20.33
CA GLY A 81 0.42 -16.56 21.31
C GLY A 81 -1.06 -16.22 21.11
N GLY A 82 -1.47 -15.93 19.90
CA GLY A 82 -2.83 -15.58 19.55
C GLY A 82 -2.98 -15.13 18.10
N PRO A 83 -4.20 -14.76 17.66
CA PRO A 83 -4.40 -14.13 16.36
C PRO A 83 -3.73 -12.75 16.32
N LEU A 84 -3.36 -12.28 15.12
CA LEU A 84 -2.62 -11.02 14.96
C LEU A 84 -3.29 -9.83 15.65
N LEU A 85 -4.59 -9.68 15.51
CA LEU A 85 -5.31 -8.55 16.09
C LEU A 85 -5.87 -8.85 17.49
N ASP A 86 -6.04 -10.11 17.84
CA ASP A 86 -6.46 -10.58 19.16
C ASP A 86 -7.67 -9.82 19.75
N GLY A 87 -8.69 -9.60 18.91
CA GLY A 87 -9.90 -8.87 19.28
C GLY A 87 -9.74 -7.36 19.48
N ARG A 88 -8.56 -6.80 19.21
CA ARG A 88 -8.33 -5.35 19.31
C ARG A 88 -8.99 -4.63 18.15
N ASP A 89 -9.56 -3.45 18.45
CA ASP A 89 -10.13 -2.55 17.44
C ASP A 89 -9.00 -1.79 16.72
N ILE A 90 -8.27 -2.49 15.87
CA ILE A 90 -7.23 -1.89 15.02
C ILE A 90 -7.77 -1.74 13.60
N ARG A 91 -7.89 -0.51 13.15
CA ARG A 91 -8.40 -0.17 11.81
C ARG A 91 -7.25 -0.09 10.83
N ILE A 92 -7.17 -1.09 9.98
CA ILE A 92 -6.21 -1.16 8.88
C ILE A 92 -6.95 -0.79 7.60
N VAL A 93 -6.38 0.09 6.81
CA VAL A 93 -6.92 0.47 5.49
C VAL A 93 -5.84 0.33 4.43
N ASP A 94 -6.26 0.05 3.20
CA ASP A 94 -5.39 0.06 2.03
C ASP A 94 -5.63 1.35 1.25
N CYS A 95 -4.57 2.11 1.04
CA CYS A 95 -4.63 3.41 0.38
C CYS A 95 -4.37 3.32 -1.13
N GLY A 96 -4.28 2.11 -1.69
CA GLY A 96 -3.96 1.94 -3.11
C GLY A 96 -2.49 2.18 -3.41
N ASP A 97 -2.22 2.52 -4.66
CA ASP A 97 -0.86 2.75 -5.16
C ASP A 97 -0.64 4.21 -5.51
N VAL A 98 0.55 4.72 -5.21
CA VAL A 98 1.01 6.00 -5.76
C VAL A 98 1.27 5.80 -7.26
N PRO A 99 0.75 6.70 -8.14
CA PRO A 99 1.05 6.59 -9.56
C PRO A 99 2.55 6.64 -9.83
N GLY A 100 3.06 5.69 -10.59
CA GLY A 100 4.46 5.61 -10.97
C GLY A 100 4.64 5.71 -12.48
N ASP A 101 5.64 6.48 -12.90
CA ASP A 101 6.10 6.53 -14.27
C ASP A 101 7.63 6.36 -14.27
N PRO A 102 8.18 5.32 -14.91
CA PRO A 102 9.63 5.09 -14.93
C PRO A 102 10.41 6.23 -15.61
N TYR A 103 9.74 7.04 -16.42
CA TYR A 103 10.35 8.20 -17.07
C TYR A 103 10.33 9.48 -16.22
N GLU A 104 9.55 9.50 -15.14
CA GLU A 104 9.42 10.64 -14.23
C GLU A 104 9.65 10.23 -12.77
N PRO A 105 10.86 9.74 -12.42
CA PRO A 105 11.12 9.22 -11.06
C PRO A 105 10.93 10.28 -9.97
N MET A 106 11.31 11.51 -10.23
CA MET A 106 11.18 12.58 -9.24
C MET A 106 9.72 12.93 -8.92
N LYS A 107 8.84 12.81 -9.89
CA LYS A 107 7.40 12.98 -9.68
C LYS A 107 6.85 11.88 -8.79
N HIS A 108 7.22 10.64 -9.04
CA HIS A 108 6.82 9.51 -8.21
C HIS A 108 7.28 9.69 -6.76
N TYR A 109 8.56 10.05 -6.54
CA TYR A 109 9.09 10.27 -5.19
C TYR A 109 8.36 11.41 -4.47
N ARG A 110 8.07 12.51 -5.16
CA ARG A 110 7.30 13.63 -4.59
C ARG A 110 5.89 13.18 -4.18
N LEU A 111 5.19 12.45 -5.02
CA LEU A 111 3.85 11.94 -4.72
C LEU A 111 3.89 10.93 -3.57
N ALA A 112 4.90 10.06 -3.54
CA ALA A 112 5.09 9.08 -2.47
C ALA A 112 5.36 9.77 -1.12
N GLU A 113 6.22 10.78 -1.10
CA GLU A 113 6.50 11.57 0.09
C GLU A 113 5.23 12.28 0.61
N GLU A 114 4.45 12.89 -0.28
CA GLU A 114 3.22 13.58 0.09
C GLU A 114 2.18 12.61 0.63
N ALA A 115 1.99 11.46 -0.02
CA ALA A 115 1.09 10.42 0.45
C ALA A 115 1.51 9.88 1.83
N ALA A 116 2.79 9.57 2.01
CA ALA A 116 3.32 9.12 3.29
C ALA A 116 3.10 10.16 4.39
N ARG A 117 3.36 11.44 4.10
CA ARG A 117 3.14 12.55 5.03
C ARG A 117 1.68 12.63 5.46
N LYS A 118 0.73 12.49 4.54
CA LYS A 118 -0.70 12.50 4.86
C LYS A 118 -1.11 11.32 5.74
N ILE A 119 -0.63 10.12 5.44
CA ILE A 119 -0.93 8.94 6.25
C ILE A 119 -0.39 9.12 7.68
N ILE A 120 0.87 9.52 7.82
CA ILE A 120 1.50 9.71 9.13
C ILE A 120 0.83 10.85 9.90
N SER A 121 0.51 11.96 9.23
CA SER A 121 -0.15 13.11 9.86
C SER A 121 -1.57 12.81 10.33
N SER A 122 -2.24 11.79 9.78
CA SER A 122 -3.54 11.33 10.28
C SER A 122 -3.45 10.58 11.61
N GLY A 123 -2.26 10.24 12.08
CA GLY A 123 -2.00 9.42 13.27
C GLY A 123 -1.82 7.94 12.95
N ALA A 124 -1.95 7.52 11.69
CA ALA A 124 -1.77 6.14 11.29
C ALA A 124 -0.28 5.78 11.13
N GLN A 125 0.04 4.53 11.42
CA GLN A 125 1.30 3.93 11.00
C GLN A 125 1.24 3.58 9.52
N ILE A 126 2.36 3.64 8.82
CA ILE A 126 2.45 3.34 7.41
C ILE A 126 3.10 1.98 7.15
N ILE A 127 2.53 1.22 6.23
CA ILE A 127 3.14 0.02 5.66
C ILE A 127 3.28 0.27 4.16
N SER A 128 4.51 0.34 3.67
CA SER A 128 4.81 0.54 2.26
C SER A 128 5.06 -0.79 1.57
N LEU A 129 4.41 -0.99 0.44
CA LEU A 129 4.63 -2.11 -0.46
C LEU A 129 5.43 -1.61 -1.66
N GLY A 130 6.71 -1.85 -1.70
CA GLY A 130 7.54 -1.43 -2.80
C GLY A 130 7.64 -2.53 -3.86
N GLY A 131 8.41 -2.25 -4.74
CA GLY A 131 9.19 -1.82 -5.83
C GLY A 131 10.69 -1.86 -5.54
N ASP A 132 11.33 -0.89 -6.09
CA ASP A 132 12.76 -0.69 -6.02
C ASP A 132 13.20 -0.17 -4.64
N HIS A 133 14.52 -0.17 -4.38
CA HIS A 133 15.11 0.29 -3.11
C HIS A 133 14.88 1.78 -2.79
N GLY A 134 14.31 2.56 -3.70
CA GLY A 134 13.90 3.93 -3.44
C GLY A 134 12.62 4.10 -2.61
N VAL A 135 12.02 2.99 -2.18
CA VAL A 135 10.74 2.96 -1.45
C VAL A 135 10.93 3.31 0.04
#